data_601c8093dbe1917e9fa068581520d7c7
#
_entry.id   601c8093dbe1917e9fa068581520d7c7
#
_cell.length_a   1.000
_cell.length_b   1.000
_cell.length_c   1.000
_cell.angle_alpha   90.00
_cell.angle_beta   90.00
_cell.angle_gamma   90.00
#
_symmetry.space_group_name_H-M   'P 1'
#
loop_
_entity.id
_entity.type
_entity.pdbx_description
1 polymer ?
#
loop_
_entity_poly.entity_id
_entity_poly.type
_entity_poly.pdbx_seq_one_letter_code
_entity_poly.pdbx_strand_id
1 'polypeptide(L)'
;MDRRRFLKVAAAGSAMAAASGMVAAKAQAGSKTAFVFVHGSWHGGWCWGQVEPILNDAGHMTVAIDLPGHGLNARLPGTFGARPLDAAAFATDPSPLAGIGIADYAAAVVVGAERARAAGAEKVIAVGHSMGGVPITFAAAGSPQLFDGLVYVAALAPVPGKPAGAYLQLEDQAKNSKLGPALVADPAVIGALRIDTRSTDPKYLALLKEALAADVDDGLLATVMHLLTPDAPVSIYGEAAEFSDGFADIKRTYIRCTQDQTVVPSTGAAIVADMNAAWPSQETNLIDIESSHEVMFAKPAELANMLAGLA
;
A
#
# COMPACT_ATOMS: atom_id res chain seq x y z
N MET A 1 2.99 -17.24 -49.34
CA MET A 1 3.91 -17.74 -48.27
C MET A 1 3.53 -19.18 -47.96
N ASP A 2 4.43 -20.10 -48.28
CA ASP A 2 4.14 -21.54 -48.36
C ASP A 2 4.18 -22.18 -46.94
N ARG A 3 3.04 -22.79 -46.58
CA ARG A 3 2.85 -23.49 -45.28
C ARG A 3 3.82 -24.66 -45.04
N ARG A 4 4.52 -25.09 -46.08
CA ARG A 4 5.49 -26.21 -46.01
C ARG A 4 6.87 -25.79 -45.46
N ARG A 5 7.17 -24.49 -45.34
CA ARG A 5 8.44 -23.99 -44.80
C ARG A 5 8.44 -23.88 -43.29
N PHE A 6 7.26 -23.83 -42.63
CA PHE A 6 7.15 -23.69 -41.18
C PHE A 6 7.38 -25.03 -40.45
N LEU A 7 7.16 -26.16 -41.10
CA LEU A 7 7.30 -27.49 -40.49
C LEU A 7 8.71 -28.09 -40.56
N LYS A 8 9.65 -27.46 -41.28
CA LYS A 8 11.04 -27.96 -41.38
C LYS A 8 12.02 -27.35 -40.36
N VAL A 9 11.61 -26.35 -39.58
CA VAL A 9 12.44 -25.75 -38.54
C VAL A 9 12.21 -26.40 -37.16
N ALA A 10 11.14 -27.16 -37.00
CA ALA A 10 10.79 -27.83 -35.73
C ALA A 10 11.48 -29.22 -35.53
N ALA A 11 12.22 -29.73 -36.53
CA ALA A 11 12.82 -31.08 -36.45
C ALA A 11 14.33 -31.11 -36.20
N ALA A 12 15.00 -29.98 -36.01
CA ALA A 12 16.45 -29.91 -35.81
C ALA A 12 16.86 -29.51 -34.38
N GLY A 13 15.91 -29.44 -33.44
CA GLY A 13 16.14 -29.02 -32.05
C GLY A 13 16.16 -30.13 -30.99
N SER A 14 16.14 -31.40 -31.37
CA SER A 14 15.94 -32.50 -30.40
C SER A 14 17.18 -33.39 -30.14
N ALA A 15 18.37 -32.84 -30.10
CA ALA A 15 19.57 -33.63 -29.82
C ALA A 15 20.65 -32.88 -29.00
N MET A 16 20.26 -31.95 -28.09
CA MET A 16 21.20 -31.35 -27.13
C MET A 16 20.54 -31.05 -25.80
N ALA A 17 19.91 -32.07 -25.20
CA ALA A 17 19.32 -31.97 -23.87
C ALA A 17 19.69 -33.19 -23.02
N ALA A 18 20.98 -33.35 -22.78
CA ALA A 18 21.45 -34.37 -21.81
C ALA A 18 22.80 -33.93 -21.26
N ALA A 19 22.83 -32.91 -20.41
CA ALA A 19 23.83 -32.62 -19.37
C ALA A 19 23.59 -31.24 -18.73
N SER A 20 22.36 -30.93 -18.38
CA SER A 20 22.11 -29.85 -17.41
C SER A 20 21.85 -30.55 -16.11
N GLY A 21 22.87 -30.69 -15.29
CA GLY A 21 22.73 -31.06 -13.90
C GLY A 21 21.72 -30.11 -13.26
N MET A 22 20.55 -30.61 -12.91
CA MET A 22 19.63 -29.92 -12.02
C MET A 22 20.37 -29.71 -10.70
N VAL A 23 21.01 -28.59 -10.54
CA VAL A 23 21.29 -28.05 -9.23
C VAL A 23 19.91 -27.71 -8.68
N ALA A 24 19.29 -28.67 -7.99
CA ALA A 24 18.19 -28.37 -7.10
C ALA A 24 18.74 -27.36 -6.10
N ALA A 25 18.41 -26.10 -6.28
CA ALA A 25 18.60 -25.12 -5.25
C ALA A 25 17.88 -25.68 -4.03
N LYS A 26 18.65 -26.11 -3.02
CA LYS A 26 18.15 -26.48 -1.73
C LYS A 26 17.42 -25.23 -1.24
N ALA A 27 16.09 -25.23 -1.30
CA ALA A 27 15.30 -24.25 -0.60
C ALA A 27 15.81 -24.27 0.84
N GLN A 28 16.44 -23.19 1.24
CA GLN A 28 16.89 -23.01 2.61
C GLN A 28 15.62 -23.08 3.44
N ALA A 29 15.52 -24.04 4.35
CA ALA A 29 14.41 -24.17 5.29
C ALA A 29 14.53 -23.04 6.33
N GLY A 30 14.34 -21.81 5.88
CA GLY A 30 14.04 -20.66 6.69
C GLY A 30 12.54 -20.66 6.96
N SER A 31 12.13 -20.19 8.11
CA SER A 31 10.72 -19.94 8.45
C SER A 31 10.02 -19.27 7.26
N LYS A 32 8.93 -19.89 6.77
CA LYS A 32 8.17 -19.35 5.63
C LYS A 32 7.43 -18.09 6.07
N THR A 33 8.06 -16.95 5.89
CA THR A 33 7.44 -15.65 6.18
C THR A 33 6.63 -15.20 4.97
N ALA A 34 5.39 -14.78 5.20
CA ALA A 34 4.56 -14.12 4.21
C ALA A 34 4.39 -12.64 4.54
N PHE A 35 4.53 -11.81 3.53
CA PHE A 35 4.18 -10.38 3.58
C PHE A 35 2.81 -10.20 2.95
N VAL A 36 1.86 -9.67 3.75
CA VAL A 36 0.52 -9.28 3.29
C VAL A 36 0.52 -7.78 3.06
N PHE A 37 0.48 -7.39 1.80
CA PHE A 37 0.60 -6.00 1.37
C PHE A 37 -0.75 -5.31 1.24
N VAL A 38 -0.86 -4.15 1.88
CA VAL A 38 -2.05 -3.30 1.88
C VAL A 38 -1.69 -1.92 1.34
N HIS A 39 -2.32 -1.55 0.24
CA HIS A 39 -2.04 -0.32 -0.48
C HIS A 39 -2.59 0.94 0.21
N GLY A 40 -2.10 2.10 -0.20
CA GLY A 40 -2.59 3.42 0.18
C GLY A 40 -3.84 3.88 -0.56
N SER A 41 -4.25 5.12 -0.33
CA SER A 41 -5.35 5.76 -1.04
C SER A 41 -5.16 5.64 -2.55
N TRP A 42 -6.26 5.46 -3.30
CA TRP A 42 -6.31 5.43 -4.78
C TRP A 42 -5.62 4.24 -5.46
N HIS A 43 -4.77 3.51 -4.78
CA HIS A 43 -4.00 2.37 -5.32
C HIS A 43 -4.82 1.07 -5.37
N GLY A 44 -4.18 0.00 -5.73
CA GLY A 44 -4.57 -1.39 -5.60
C GLY A 44 -3.35 -2.24 -5.28
N GLY A 45 -3.51 -3.54 -5.09
CA GLY A 45 -2.41 -4.46 -4.81
C GLY A 45 -1.27 -4.40 -5.84
N TRP A 46 -1.57 -4.00 -7.06
CA TRP A 46 -0.61 -3.80 -8.15
C TRP A 46 0.57 -2.87 -7.81
N CYS A 47 0.39 -1.94 -6.85
CA CYS A 47 1.44 -1.00 -6.48
C CYS A 47 2.69 -1.68 -5.87
N TRP A 48 2.54 -2.89 -5.37
CA TRP A 48 3.63 -3.69 -4.81
C TRP A 48 4.38 -4.54 -5.85
N GLY A 49 3.95 -4.47 -7.13
CA GLY A 49 4.47 -5.32 -8.20
C GLY A 49 5.97 -5.21 -8.49
N GLN A 50 6.67 -4.17 -8.00
CA GLN A 50 8.13 -4.06 -8.08
C GLN A 50 8.82 -4.58 -6.81
N VAL A 51 8.13 -4.67 -5.68
CA VAL A 51 8.65 -5.15 -4.40
C VAL A 51 8.49 -6.67 -4.26
N GLU A 52 7.33 -7.20 -4.65
CA GLU A 52 6.98 -8.62 -4.49
C GLU A 52 7.97 -9.58 -5.15
N PRO A 53 8.42 -9.36 -6.42
CA PRO A 53 9.39 -10.26 -7.05
C PRO A 53 10.69 -10.39 -6.27
N ILE A 54 11.19 -9.28 -5.70
CA ILE A 54 12.44 -9.26 -4.94
C ILE A 54 12.31 -10.10 -3.65
N LEU A 55 11.18 -9.98 -2.95
CA LEU A 55 10.92 -10.78 -1.75
C LEU A 55 10.69 -12.25 -2.09
N ASN A 56 10.00 -12.54 -3.21
CA ASN A 56 9.79 -13.92 -3.67
C ASN A 56 11.12 -14.57 -4.07
N ASP A 57 12.04 -13.85 -4.72
CA ASP A 57 13.38 -14.34 -5.06
C ASP A 57 14.24 -14.58 -3.79
N ALA A 58 13.97 -13.81 -2.72
CA ALA A 58 14.57 -14.03 -1.40
C ALA A 58 13.93 -15.21 -0.61
N GLY A 59 12.90 -15.87 -1.17
CA GLY A 59 12.24 -17.05 -0.59
C GLY A 59 11.05 -16.72 0.32
N HIS A 60 10.59 -15.47 0.36
CA HIS A 60 9.40 -15.08 1.10
C HIS A 60 8.13 -15.21 0.24
N MET A 61 6.99 -15.40 0.89
CA MET A 61 5.69 -15.38 0.23
C MET A 61 5.16 -13.94 0.21
N THR A 62 4.42 -13.57 -0.83
CA THR A 62 3.76 -12.26 -0.92
C THR A 62 2.29 -12.42 -1.26
N VAL A 63 1.45 -11.58 -0.66
CA VAL A 63 0.01 -11.50 -0.90
C VAL A 63 -0.37 -10.03 -0.96
N ALA A 64 -0.41 -9.43 -2.14
CA ALA A 64 -0.92 -8.08 -2.32
C ALA A 64 -2.45 -8.14 -2.49
N ILE A 65 -3.17 -7.36 -1.69
CA ILE A 65 -4.65 -7.36 -1.71
C ILE A 65 -5.18 -6.07 -2.33
N ASP A 66 -6.32 -6.19 -3.02
CA ASP A 66 -7.15 -5.04 -3.41
C ASP A 66 -8.19 -4.79 -2.31
N LEU A 67 -8.13 -3.63 -1.67
CA LEU A 67 -9.16 -3.21 -0.72
C LEU A 67 -10.51 -2.97 -1.42
N PRO A 68 -11.65 -3.11 -0.72
CA PRO A 68 -12.95 -2.80 -1.28
C PRO A 68 -13.01 -1.42 -1.94
N GLY A 69 -13.45 -1.36 -3.19
CA GLY A 69 -13.52 -0.12 -3.98
C GLY A 69 -12.25 0.28 -4.70
N HIS A 70 -11.17 -0.49 -4.60
CA HIS A 70 -9.86 -0.21 -5.21
C HIS A 70 -9.36 -1.37 -6.09
N GLY A 71 -8.32 -1.12 -6.88
CA GLY A 71 -7.72 -2.11 -7.77
C GLY A 71 -8.75 -2.74 -8.70
N LEU A 72 -8.85 -4.06 -8.75
CA LEU A 72 -9.86 -4.78 -9.53
C LEU A 72 -11.27 -4.74 -8.90
N ASN A 73 -11.39 -4.29 -7.63
CA ASN A 73 -12.66 -4.04 -6.96
C ASN A 73 -13.13 -2.58 -7.10
N ALA A 74 -12.52 -1.80 -8.00
CA ALA A 74 -12.75 -0.36 -8.14
C ALA A 74 -14.21 -0.02 -8.42
N ARG A 75 -14.69 1.02 -7.73
CA ARG A 75 -15.97 1.68 -8.00
C ARG A 75 -15.68 3.14 -8.34
N LEU A 76 -16.10 3.57 -9.52
CA LEU A 76 -15.77 4.89 -10.04
C LEU A 76 -16.99 5.81 -9.98
N PRO A 77 -16.81 7.12 -9.67
CA PRO A 77 -17.88 8.11 -9.80
C PRO A 77 -18.42 8.12 -11.23
N GLY A 78 -19.73 8.38 -11.37
CA GLY A 78 -20.38 8.37 -12.70
C GLY A 78 -19.80 9.40 -13.67
N THR A 79 -19.35 10.52 -13.13
CA THR A 79 -18.75 11.63 -13.89
C THR A 79 -17.30 11.39 -14.32
N PHE A 80 -16.58 10.44 -13.69
CA PHE A 80 -15.15 10.23 -13.92
C PHE A 80 -14.80 9.80 -15.35
N GLY A 81 -15.71 9.07 -16.02
CA GLY A 81 -15.52 8.58 -17.39
C GLY A 81 -15.78 9.62 -18.49
N ALA A 82 -16.47 10.73 -18.18
CA ALA A 82 -16.87 11.73 -19.16
C ALA A 82 -15.66 12.52 -19.71
N ARG A 83 -15.67 12.79 -21.03
CA ARG A 83 -14.65 13.63 -21.69
C ARG A 83 -15.34 14.56 -22.70
N PRO A 84 -15.09 15.88 -22.65
CA PRO A 84 -14.26 16.55 -21.63
C PRO A 84 -14.81 16.34 -20.23
N LEU A 85 -13.94 16.36 -19.21
CA LEU A 85 -14.37 16.28 -17.82
C LEU A 85 -15.13 17.56 -17.44
N ASP A 86 -16.35 17.43 -16.92
CA ASP A 86 -17.02 18.50 -16.21
C ASP A 86 -16.48 18.56 -14.77
N ALA A 87 -15.54 19.46 -14.53
CA ALA A 87 -14.86 19.58 -13.24
C ALA A 87 -15.83 19.91 -12.08
N ALA A 88 -16.87 20.71 -12.34
CA ALA A 88 -17.85 21.07 -11.30
C ALA A 88 -18.74 19.88 -10.93
N ALA A 89 -19.22 19.13 -11.93
CA ALA A 89 -19.95 17.90 -11.70
C ALA A 89 -19.09 16.86 -11.00
N PHE A 90 -17.83 16.68 -11.43
CA PHE A 90 -16.91 15.74 -10.81
C PHE A 90 -16.58 16.10 -9.37
N ALA A 91 -16.41 17.38 -9.05
CA ALA A 91 -16.13 17.83 -7.68
C ALA A 91 -17.30 17.62 -6.69
N THR A 92 -18.52 17.45 -7.17
CA THR A 92 -19.72 17.30 -6.34
C THR A 92 -20.43 15.95 -6.47
N ASP A 93 -19.99 15.06 -7.39
CA ASP A 93 -20.55 13.71 -7.55
C ASP A 93 -20.23 12.88 -6.29
N PRO A 94 -21.24 12.38 -5.56
CA PRO A 94 -21.01 11.57 -4.36
C PRO A 94 -20.12 10.38 -4.65
N SER A 95 -19.19 10.09 -3.75
CA SER A 95 -18.30 8.94 -3.93
C SER A 95 -19.06 7.62 -3.79
N PRO A 96 -18.89 6.66 -4.72
CA PRO A 96 -19.42 5.31 -4.55
C PRO A 96 -18.74 4.54 -3.40
N LEU A 97 -17.69 5.11 -2.81
CA LEU A 97 -16.97 4.54 -1.66
C LEU A 97 -17.42 5.12 -0.32
N ALA A 98 -18.29 6.12 -0.29
CA ALA A 98 -18.70 6.82 0.95
C ALA A 98 -19.33 5.88 2.00
N GLY A 99 -19.91 4.74 1.57
CA GLY A 99 -20.49 3.72 2.47
C GLY A 99 -19.53 2.62 2.88
N ILE A 100 -18.27 2.64 2.46
CA ILE A 100 -17.25 1.64 2.85
C ILE A 100 -16.65 2.08 4.19
N GLY A 101 -16.73 1.21 5.20
CA GLY A 101 -16.17 1.45 6.53
C GLY A 101 -14.84 0.76 6.76
N ILE A 102 -14.21 1.08 7.89
CA ILE A 102 -12.93 0.47 8.27
C ILE A 102 -13.07 -1.04 8.51
N ALA A 103 -14.24 -1.51 8.96
CA ALA A 103 -14.51 -2.94 9.15
C ALA A 103 -14.41 -3.72 7.85
N ASP A 104 -14.86 -3.17 6.71
CA ASP A 104 -14.74 -3.80 5.39
C ASP A 104 -13.28 -3.94 4.97
N TYR A 105 -12.47 -2.92 5.25
CA TYR A 105 -11.05 -2.91 4.95
C TYR A 105 -10.27 -3.88 5.84
N ALA A 106 -10.53 -3.87 7.14
CA ALA A 106 -9.91 -4.79 8.09
C ALA A 106 -10.23 -6.26 7.75
N ALA A 107 -11.49 -6.55 7.36
CA ALA A 107 -11.88 -7.89 6.93
C ALA A 107 -11.10 -8.36 5.69
N ALA A 108 -10.83 -7.46 4.72
CA ALA A 108 -10.00 -7.81 3.56
C ALA A 108 -8.56 -8.15 3.96
N VAL A 109 -7.99 -7.44 4.94
CA VAL A 109 -6.65 -7.73 5.48
C VAL A 109 -6.63 -9.09 6.20
N VAL A 110 -7.64 -9.38 7.03
CA VAL A 110 -7.78 -10.69 7.70
C VAL A 110 -7.82 -11.82 6.67
N VAL A 111 -8.63 -11.70 5.61
CA VAL A 111 -8.68 -12.68 4.53
C VAL A 111 -7.31 -12.85 3.85
N GLY A 112 -6.55 -11.77 3.65
CA GLY A 112 -5.18 -11.83 3.12
C GLY A 112 -4.25 -12.62 4.03
N ALA A 113 -4.30 -12.39 5.34
CA ALA A 113 -3.50 -13.11 6.32
C ALA A 113 -3.89 -14.60 6.41
N GLU A 114 -5.18 -14.92 6.41
CA GLU A 114 -5.68 -16.29 6.39
C GLU A 114 -5.23 -17.06 5.13
N ARG A 115 -5.24 -16.41 3.97
CA ARG A 115 -4.72 -16.99 2.72
C ARG A 115 -3.23 -17.31 2.82
N ALA A 116 -2.44 -16.41 3.39
CA ALA A 116 -1.01 -16.63 3.63
C ALA A 116 -0.78 -17.84 4.57
N ARG A 117 -1.53 -17.92 5.69
CA ARG A 117 -1.48 -19.06 6.61
C ARG A 117 -1.89 -20.36 5.92
N ALA A 118 -2.98 -20.36 5.17
CA ALA A 118 -3.45 -21.54 4.42
C ALA A 118 -2.46 -22.00 3.34
N ALA A 119 -1.68 -21.07 2.77
CA ALA A 119 -0.58 -21.38 1.84
C ALA A 119 0.69 -21.90 2.55
N GLY A 120 0.69 -21.99 3.87
CA GLY A 120 1.77 -22.58 4.68
C GLY A 120 2.76 -21.56 5.24
N ALA A 121 2.38 -20.28 5.35
CA ALA A 121 3.20 -19.30 6.04
C ALA A 121 3.26 -19.59 7.54
N GLU A 122 4.47 -19.64 8.07
CA GLU A 122 4.75 -19.81 9.50
C GLU A 122 4.73 -18.47 10.23
N LYS A 123 5.10 -17.38 9.52
CA LYS A 123 4.98 -16.00 9.98
C LYS A 123 4.20 -15.19 8.98
N VAL A 124 3.38 -14.27 9.45
CA VAL A 124 2.64 -13.30 8.64
C VAL A 124 2.96 -11.88 9.12
N ILE A 125 3.51 -11.08 8.22
CA ILE A 125 3.80 -9.66 8.45
C ILE A 125 2.87 -8.87 7.55
N ALA A 126 1.97 -8.06 8.14
CA ALA A 126 1.15 -7.14 7.37
C ALA A 126 1.93 -5.84 7.13
N VAL A 127 1.96 -5.40 5.87
CA VAL A 127 2.66 -4.19 5.43
C VAL A 127 1.63 -3.21 4.87
N GLY A 128 1.42 -2.09 5.54
CA GLY A 128 0.47 -1.07 5.13
C GLY A 128 1.18 0.22 4.70
N HIS A 129 0.90 0.67 3.47
CA HIS A 129 1.37 1.96 2.97
C HIS A 129 0.31 3.03 3.19
N SER A 130 0.71 4.21 3.69
CA SER A 130 -0.17 5.38 3.76
C SER A 130 -1.49 5.07 4.50
N MET A 131 -2.63 5.23 3.84
CA MET A 131 -3.95 4.79 4.30
C MET A 131 -3.95 3.32 4.78
N GLY A 132 -3.19 2.44 4.12
CA GLY A 132 -3.14 1.00 4.41
C GLY A 132 -2.68 0.65 5.82
N GLY A 133 -2.04 1.56 6.53
CA GLY A 133 -1.69 1.38 7.94
C GLY A 133 -2.91 1.33 8.85
N VAL A 134 -4.00 2.00 8.49
CA VAL A 134 -5.24 1.98 9.27
C VAL A 134 -5.86 0.58 9.29
N PRO A 135 -6.19 -0.05 8.12
CA PRO A 135 -6.80 -1.37 8.12
C PRO A 135 -5.90 -2.48 8.67
N ILE A 136 -4.56 -2.43 8.52
CA ILE A 136 -3.71 -3.45 9.15
C ILE A 136 -3.77 -3.34 10.68
N THR A 137 -3.88 -2.13 11.22
CA THR A 137 -4.03 -1.92 12.66
C THR A 137 -5.36 -2.49 13.17
N PHE A 138 -6.47 -2.18 12.50
CA PHE A 138 -7.79 -2.72 12.89
C PHE A 138 -7.87 -4.25 12.74
N ALA A 139 -7.32 -4.81 11.67
CA ALA A 139 -7.26 -6.26 11.47
C ALA A 139 -6.48 -6.95 12.60
N ALA A 140 -5.31 -6.41 12.95
CA ALA A 140 -4.48 -6.95 14.02
C ALA A 140 -5.08 -6.71 15.41
N ALA A 141 -5.77 -5.59 15.63
CA ALA A 141 -6.47 -5.31 16.88
C ALA A 141 -7.59 -6.33 17.16
N GLY A 142 -8.34 -6.72 16.12
CA GLY A 142 -9.42 -7.71 16.21
C GLY A 142 -8.97 -9.17 16.12
N SER A 143 -7.81 -9.44 15.48
CA SER A 143 -7.33 -10.81 15.21
C SER A 143 -5.81 -10.90 15.36
N PRO A 144 -5.25 -10.57 16.54
CA PRO A 144 -3.79 -10.45 16.73
C PRO A 144 -3.04 -11.77 16.44
N GLN A 145 -3.67 -12.92 16.67
CA GLN A 145 -3.09 -14.25 16.45
C GLN A 145 -2.76 -14.55 14.97
N LEU A 146 -3.26 -13.76 14.04
CA LEU A 146 -2.95 -13.93 12.61
C LEU A 146 -1.64 -13.26 12.22
N PHE A 147 -1.13 -12.32 13.03
CA PHE A 147 -0.02 -11.44 12.64
C PHE A 147 1.18 -11.59 13.59
N ASP A 148 2.36 -11.81 13.03
CA ASP A 148 3.64 -11.84 13.77
C ASP A 148 4.34 -10.48 13.72
N GLY A 149 3.94 -9.61 12.79
CA GLY A 149 4.48 -8.27 12.64
C GLY A 149 3.58 -7.34 11.86
N LEU A 150 3.70 -6.04 12.15
CA LEU A 150 3.07 -4.95 11.40
C LEU A 150 4.15 -3.98 10.94
N VAL A 151 4.12 -3.66 9.65
CA VAL A 151 5.03 -2.66 9.05
C VAL A 151 4.21 -1.52 8.46
N TYR A 152 4.48 -0.34 8.97
CA TYR A 152 3.85 0.91 8.54
C TYR A 152 4.82 1.65 7.62
N VAL A 153 4.50 1.76 6.34
CA VAL A 153 5.33 2.44 5.34
C VAL A 153 4.72 3.80 5.04
N ALA A 154 5.34 4.88 5.50
CA ALA A 154 4.81 6.24 5.35
C ALA A 154 3.31 6.35 5.70
N ALA A 155 2.87 5.66 6.77
CA ALA A 155 1.48 5.30 6.99
C ALA A 155 0.84 6.01 8.16
N LEU A 156 -0.48 6.13 8.12
CA LEU A 156 -1.30 6.52 9.27
C LEU A 156 -1.68 5.27 10.08
N ALA A 157 -1.66 5.39 11.41
CA ALA A 157 -2.04 4.30 12.28
C ALA A 157 -2.76 4.83 13.53
N PRO A 158 -3.93 4.30 13.89
CA PRO A 158 -4.59 4.64 15.14
C PRO A 158 -3.86 4.01 16.32
N VAL A 159 -3.98 4.64 17.48
CA VAL A 159 -3.57 4.11 18.79
C VAL A 159 -4.76 4.16 19.75
N PRO A 160 -4.70 3.53 20.94
CA PRO A 160 -5.80 3.58 21.90
C PRO A 160 -6.29 5.01 22.17
N GLY A 161 -7.60 5.23 21.94
CA GLY A 161 -8.26 6.51 22.14
C GLY A 161 -7.96 7.60 21.10
N LYS A 162 -7.10 7.35 20.11
CA LYS A 162 -6.74 8.32 19.07
C LYS A 162 -6.93 7.73 17.68
N PRO A 163 -7.96 8.15 16.93
CA PRO A 163 -8.19 7.70 15.57
C PRO A 163 -7.11 8.22 14.62
N ALA A 164 -6.91 7.53 13.49
CA ALA A 164 -5.89 7.89 12.50
C ALA A 164 -6.04 9.31 11.94
N GLY A 165 -7.28 9.79 11.78
CA GLY A 165 -7.59 11.14 11.30
C GLY A 165 -7.08 12.25 12.22
N ALA A 166 -6.85 11.98 13.51
CA ALA A 166 -6.30 12.96 14.43
C ALA A 166 -4.87 13.38 14.05
N TYR A 167 -4.11 12.49 13.41
CA TYR A 167 -2.77 12.83 12.94
C TYR A 167 -2.76 13.77 11.73
N LEU A 168 -3.82 13.76 10.93
CA LEU A 168 -3.98 14.70 9.81
C LEU A 168 -4.22 16.13 10.29
N GLN A 169 -4.61 16.33 11.57
CA GLN A 169 -4.88 17.62 12.19
C GLN A 169 -3.67 18.18 12.97
N LEU A 170 -2.55 17.47 13.03
CA LEU A 170 -1.32 17.99 13.64
C LEU A 170 -0.88 19.24 12.86
N GLU A 171 -0.42 20.28 13.61
CA GLU A 171 -0.09 21.58 13.02
C GLU A 171 0.91 21.46 11.87
N ASP A 172 1.98 20.71 12.05
CA ASP A 172 3.00 20.52 11.03
C ASP A 172 2.46 19.73 9.82
N GLN A 173 1.65 18.71 10.03
CA GLN A 173 0.98 17.96 8.97
C GLN A 173 0.03 18.87 8.17
N ALA A 174 -0.82 19.59 8.84
CA ALA A 174 -1.80 20.49 8.18
C ALA A 174 -1.12 21.61 7.38
N LYS A 175 0.03 22.10 7.87
CA LYS A 175 0.77 23.22 7.25
C LYS A 175 1.63 22.76 6.08
N ASN A 176 2.29 21.61 6.17
CA ASN A 176 3.36 21.20 5.27
C ASN A 176 2.97 20.07 4.30
N SER A 177 1.83 19.38 4.53
CA SER A 177 1.33 18.42 3.56
C SER A 177 0.89 19.09 2.26
N LYS A 178 1.34 18.55 1.13
CA LYS A 178 0.96 18.98 -0.22
C LYS A 178 -0.29 18.27 -0.74
N LEU A 179 -0.82 17.30 0.02
CA LEU A 179 -1.97 16.51 -0.43
C LEU A 179 -3.25 17.33 -0.50
N GLY A 180 -3.52 18.19 0.50
CA GLY A 180 -4.75 18.98 0.53
C GLY A 180 -5.01 19.77 -0.74
N PRO A 181 -4.03 20.57 -1.25
CA PRO A 181 -4.17 21.30 -2.51
C PRO A 181 -4.38 20.44 -3.76
N ALA A 182 -4.04 19.14 -3.71
CA ALA A 182 -4.23 18.22 -4.82
C ALA A 182 -5.64 17.60 -4.88
N LEU A 183 -6.46 17.78 -3.84
CA LEU A 183 -7.84 17.30 -3.84
C LEU A 183 -8.72 18.20 -4.71
N VAL A 184 -9.52 17.57 -5.57
CA VAL A 184 -10.42 18.27 -6.52
C VAL A 184 -11.87 18.35 -6.04
N ALA A 185 -12.16 17.84 -4.84
CA ALA A 185 -13.50 17.88 -4.23
C ALA A 185 -13.37 18.07 -2.73
N ASP A 186 -14.43 18.59 -2.10
CA ASP A 186 -14.54 18.64 -0.64
C ASP A 186 -14.86 17.26 -0.08
N PRO A 187 -13.96 16.65 0.71
CA PRO A 187 -14.17 15.32 1.26
C PRO A 187 -15.41 15.21 2.16
N ALA A 188 -15.79 16.28 2.84
CA ALA A 188 -16.99 16.31 3.69
C ALA A 188 -18.28 16.25 2.87
N VAL A 189 -18.25 16.72 1.61
CA VAL A 189 -19.40 16.72 0.71
C VAL A 189 -19.56 15.38 0.02
N ILE A 190 -18.47 14.82 -0.51
CA ILE A 190 -18.54 13.62 -1.35
C ILE A 190 -18.23 12.31 -0.61
N GLY A 191 -17.72 12.38 0.63
CA GLY A 191 -17.37 11.21 1.45
C GLY A 191 -16.05 10.54 1.06
N ALA A 192 -15.18 11.20 0.28
CA ALA A 192 -13.91 10.65 -0.17
C ALA A 192 -12.86 11.75 -0.43
N LEU A 193 -11.58 11.36 -0.34
CA LEU A 193 -10.46 12.12 -0.88
C LEU A 193 -10.45 11.88 -2.40
N ARG A 194 -10.73 12.90 -3.20
CA ARG A 194 -10.80 12.81 -4.66
C ARG A 194 -9.65 13.51 -5.34
N ILE A 195 -9.00 12.82 -6.27
CA ILE A 195 -7.98 13.35 -7.18
C ILE A 195 -8.40 13.11 -8.64
N ASP A 196 -7.95 13.94 -9.57
CA ASP A 196 -8.13 13.70 -11.01
C ASP A 196 -6.93 12.95 -11.59
N THR A 197 -6.97 11.64 -11.53
CA THR A 197 -5.90 10.75 -12.02
C THR A 197 -5.76 10.76 -13.54
N ARG A 198 -6.68 11.41 -14.25
CA ARG A 198 -6.69 11.53 -15.72
C ARG A 198 -6.55 12.97 -16.21
N SER A 199 -6.13 13.86 -15.33
CA SER A 199 -5.85 15.25 -15.69
C SER A 199 -4.78 15.32 -16.76
N THR A 200 -4.95 16.28 -17.67
CA THR A 200 -3.94 16.66 -18.68
C THR A 200 -3.35 18.05 -18.37
N ASP A 201 -3.76 18.67 -17.27
CA ASP A 201 -3.18 19.95 -16.83
C ASP A 201 -1.78 19.70 -16.25
N PRO A 202 -0.71 20.23 -16.88
CA PRO A 202 0.65 19.99 -16.43
C PRO A 202 0.93 20.58 -15.04
N LYS A 203 0.20 21.63 -14.63
CA LYS A 203 0.36 22.21 -13.28
C LYS A 203 -0.20 21.29 -12.21
N TYR A 204 -1.37 20.70 -12.49
CA TYR A 204 -1.99 19.76 -11.59
C TYR A 204 -1.17 18.45 -11.47
N LEU A 205 -0.66 17.94 -12.60
CA LEU A 205 0.22 16.76 -12.59
C LEU A 205 1.52 17.01 -11.81
N ALA A 206 2.10 18.22 -11.95
CA ALA A 206 3.28 18.59 -11.17
C ALA A 206 2.98 18.68 -9.67
N LEU A 207 1.80 19.18 -9.28
CA LEU A 207 1.35 19.21 -7.90
C LEU A 207 1.17 17.79 -7.32
N LEU A 208 0.53 16.89 -8.06
CA LEU A 208 0.39 15.49 -7.66
C LEU A 208 1.75 14.80 -7.52
N LYS A 209 2.66 15.03 -8.47
CA LYS A 209 4.03 14.52 -8.40
C LYS A 209 4.74 15.03 -7.16
N GLU A 210 4.70 16.33 -6.89
CA GLU A 210 5.32 16.92 -5.70
C GLU A 210 4.75 16.33 -4.42
N ALA A 211 3.44 16.16 -4.34
CA ALA A 211 2.78 15.65 -3.14
C ALA A 211 3.11 14.18 -2.86
N LEU A 212 3.07 13.32 -3.89
CA LEU A 212 3.09 11.88 -3.74
C LEU A 212 4.43 11.24 -4.13
N ALA A 213 5.03 11.67 -5.24
CA ALA A 213 6.00 10.88 -5.98
C ALA A 213 7.17 11.71 -6.51
N ALA A 214 7.70 12.64 -5.68
CA ALA A 214 8.68 13.64 -6.10
C ALA A 214 9.96 13.04 -6.70
N ASP A 215 10.37 11.87 -6.22
CA ASP A 215 11.57 11.12 -6.64
C ASP A 215 11.28 9.94 -7.59
N VAL A 216 10.01 9.76 -8.01
CA VAL A 216 9.63 8.73 -8.99
C VAL A 216 9.91 9.21 -10.42
N ASP A 217 10.44 8.32 -11.25
CA ASP A 217 10.64 8.57 -12.69
C ASP A 217 9.34 8.99 -13.40
N ASP A 218 9.42 9.98 -14.30
CA ASP A 218 8.23 10.55 -14.96
C ASP A 218 7.48 9.53 -15.82
N GLY A 219 8.19 8.61 -16.48
CA GLY A 219 7.58 7.57 -17.32
C GLY A 219 6.82 6.54 -16.48
N LEU A 220 7.42 6.15 -15.34
CA LEU A 220 6.76 5.27 -14.38
C LEU A 220 5.56 5.96 -13.74
N LEU A 221 5.71 7.22 -13.31
CA LEU A 221 4.62 8.00 -12.72
C LEU A 221 3.44 8.13 -13.68
N ALA A 222 3.68 8.40 -14.96
CA ALA A 222 2.62 8.46 -15.97
C ALA A 222 1.85 7.12 -16.05
N THR A 223 2.53 5.99 -15.94
CA THR A 223 1.90 4.66 -15.88
C THR A 223 1.08 4.49 -14.61
N VAL A 224 1.65 4.83 -13.45
CA VAL A 224 0.99 4.75 -12.14
C VAL A 224 -0.29 5.58 -12.13
N MET A 225 -0.26 6.83 -12.62
CA MET A 225 -1.43 7.70 -12.70
C MET A 225 -2.61 7.07 -13.46
N HIS A 226 -2.35 6.24 -14.48
CA HIS A 226 -3.41 5.54 -15.23
C HIS A 226 -4.02 4.37 -14.47
N LEU A 227 -3.32 3.82 -13.48
CA LEU A 227 -3.76 2.69 -12.66
C LEU A 227 -4.50 3.15 -11.38
N LEU A 228 -4.32 4.42 -10.97
CA LEU A 228 -4.99 4.95 -9.78
C LEU A 228 -6.50 5.07 -10.00
N THR A 229 -7.27 4.85 -8.92
CA THR A 229 -8.69 5.21 -8.83
C THR A 229 -8.84 6.64 -8.33
N PRO A 230 -9.93 7.37 -8.65
CA PRO A 230 -10.04 8.78 -8.26
C PRO A 230 -10.34 9.00 -6.78
N ASP A 231 -11.00 8.07 -6.10
CA ASP A 231 -11.54 8.24 -4.75
C ASP A 231 -10.88 7.31 -3.72
N ALA A 232 -10.72 7.82 -2.49
CA ALA A 232 -10.42 7.02 -1.30
C ALA A 232 -11.36 7.45 -0.16
N PRO A 233 -12.06 6.54 0.54
CA PRO A 233 -13.10 6.88 1.50
C PRO A 233 -12.49 7.56 2.75
N VAL A 234 -13.19 8.59 3.26
CA VAL A 234 -12.75 9.30 4.49
C VAL A 234 -13.27 8.65 5.77
N SER A 235 -14.31 7.82 5.68
CA SER A 235 -14.93 7.11 6.80
C SER A 235 -13.93 6.31 7.65
N ILE A 236 -12.90 5.75 7.00
CA ILE A 236 -11.91 4.89 7.64
C ILE A 236 -10.98 5.60 8.65
N TYR A 237 -10.91 6.93 8.62
CA TYR A 237 -9.98 7.69 9.46
C TYR A 237 -10.59 8.13 10.79
N GLY A 238 -11.92 8.12 10.92
CA GLY A 238 -12.63 8.70 12.05
C GLY A 238 -12.82 7.76 13.25
N GLU A 239 -12.67 6.45 13.06
CA GLU A 239 -12.93 5.48 14.11
C GLU A 239 -11.69 5.22 14.97
N ALA A 240 -11.91 5.11 16.31
CA ALA A 240 -10.90 4.63 17.23
C ALA A 240 -10.87 3.09 17.21
N ALA A 241 -9.68 2.51 17.17
CA ALA A 241 -9.54 1.05 17.24
C ALA A 241 -9.67 0.56 18.70
N GLU A 242 -10.37 -0.55 18.88
CA GLU A 242 -10.38 -1.31 20.14
C GLU A 242 -9.32 -2.40 20.04
N PHE A 243 -8.38 -2.41 20.98
CA PHE A 243 -7.24 -3.32 20.94
C PHE A 243 -7.44 -4.48 21.90
N SER A 244 -7.36 -5.71 21.39
CA SER A 244 -7.32 -6.91 22.21
C SER A 244 -5.95 -7.11 22.87
N ASP A 245 -5.89 -7.90 23.95
CA ASP A 245 -4.68 -8.10 24.76
C ASP A 245 -3.45 -8.55 23.94
N GLY A 246 -3.65 -9.40 22.92
CA GLY A 246 -2.55 -9.91 22.09
C GLY A 246 -1.94 -8.89 21.13
N PHE A 247 -2.55 -7.71 20.93
CA PHE A 247 -1.99 -6.70 20.03
C PHE A 247 -0.66 -6.12 20.55
N ALA A 248 -0.54 -5.99 21.85
CA ALA A 248 0.66 -5.44 22.48
C ALA A 248 1.94 -6.23 22.16
N ASP A 249 1.81 -7.53 21.93
CA ASP A 249 2.92 -8.45 21.70
C ASP A 249 3.37 -8.48 20.21
N ILE A 250 2.58 -7.93 19.30
CA ILE A 250 2.93 -7.89 17.88
C ILE A 250 4.10 -6.94 17.66
N LYS A 251 5.14 -7.41 16.96
CA LYS A 251 6.27 -6.56 16.56
C LYS A 251 5.82 -5.47 15.58
N ARG A 252 6.21 -4.25 15.84
CA ARG A 252 5.87 -3.11 14.99
C ARG A 252 7.12 -2.46 14.43
N THR A 253 7.09 -2.12 13.13
CA THR A 253 8.12 -1.31 12.49
C THR A 253 7.45 -0.19 11.71
N TYR A 254 7.98 1.00 11.81
CA TYR A 254 7.57 2.15 11.00
C TYR A 254 8.72 2.54 10.08
N ILE A 255 8.50 2.44 8.77
CA ILE A 255 9.42 2.91 7.74
C ILE A 255 8.98 4.32 7.36
N ARG A 256 9.79 5.31 7.77
CA ARG A 256 9.51 6.73 7.55
C ARG A 256 10.23 7.23 6.31
N CYS A 257 9.46 7.69 5.32
CA CYS A 257 10.01 8.39 4.16
C CYS A 257 10.41 9.81 4.55
N THR A 258 11.72 10.14 4.49
CA THR A 258 12.22 11.41 5.02
C THR A 258 11.93 12.62 4.13
N GLN A 259 11.51 12.40 2.87
CA GLN A 259 11.12 13.44 1.91
C GLN A 259 9.60 13.43 1.63
N ASP A 260 8.82 12.77 2.48
CA ASP A 260 7.37 12.64 2.33
C ASP A 260 6.67 14.00 2.49
N GLN A 261 5.87 14.37 1.50
CA GLN A 261 5.05 15.58 1.49
C GLN A 261 3.55 15.29 1.57
N THR A 262 3.18 14.03 1.82
CA THR A 262 1.79 13.59 2.07
C THR A 262 1.58 13.31 3.55
N VAL A 263 2.31 12.35 4.13
CA VAL A 263 2.41 12.11 5.57
C VAL A 263 3.78 12.62 6.01
N VAL A 264 3.83 13.89 6.43
CA VAL A 264 5.12 14.54 6.72
C VAL A 264 5.91 13.78 7.78
N PRO A 265 7.25 13.78 7.72
CA PRO A 265 8.09 12.94 8.60
C PRO A 265 7.86 13.12 10.11
N SER A 266 7.47 14.33 10.54
CA SER A 266 7.11 14.63 11.93
C SER A 266 5.82 13.90 12.37
N THR A 267 4.88 13.71 11.45
CA THR A 267 3.65 12.93 11.70
C THR A 267 3.98 11.46 11.94
N GLY A 268 4.84 10.86 11.12
CA GLY A 268 5.34 9.51 11.36
C GLY A 268 6.04 9.37 12.72
N ALA A 269 6.87 10.35 13.10
CA ALA A 269 7.50 10.39 14.40
C ALA A 269 6.49 10.48 15.56
N ALA A 270 5.43 11.29 15.41
CA ALA A 270 4.37 11.41 16.41
C ALA A 270 3.59 10.10 16.57
N ILE A 271 3.28 9.40 15.45
CA ILE A 271 2.62 8.08 15.47
C ILE A 271 3.47 7.08 16.25
N VAL A 272 4.78 7.00 15.97
CA VAL A 272 5.70 6.09 16.68
C VAL A 272 5.79 6.43 18.15
N ALA A 273 5.86 7.71 18.52
CA ALA A 273 5.88 8.14 19.91
C ALA A 273 4.59 7.72 20.66
N ASP A 274 3.43 7.89 20.04
CA ASP A 274 2.15 7.48 20.62
C ASP A 274 2.04 5.94 20.72
N MET A 275 2.52 5.19 19.72
CA MET A 275 2.60 3.72 19.79
C MET A 275 3.48 3.25 20.96
N ASN A 276 4.64 3.87 21.14
CA ASN A 276 5.57 3.51 22.23
C ASN A 276 5.00 3.89 23.61
N ALA A 277 4.25 4.97 23.69
CA ALA A 277 3.53 5.34 24.91
C ALA A 277 2.39 4.36 25.23
N ALA A 278 1.67 3.88 24.21
CA ALA A 278 0.58 2.92 24.37
C ALA A 278 1.08 1.50 24.69
N TRP A 279 2.20 1.09 24.14
CA TRP A 279 2.75 -0.27 24.27
C TRP A 279 4.25 -0.24 24.62
N PRO A 280 4.62 0.20 25.82
CA PRO A 280 6.03 0.40 26.21
C PRO A 280 6.84 -0.92 26.36
N SER A 281 6.16 -2.07 26.45
CA SER A 281 6.83 -3.39 26.51
C SER A 281 7.33 -3.87 25.14
N GLN A 282 6.80 -3.31 24.05
CA GLN A 282 7.17 -3.65 22.67
C GLN A 282 7.27 -2.35 21.87
N GLU A 283 8.42 -1.68 21.96
CA GLU A 283 8.65 -0.45 21.20
C GLU A 283 8.59 -0.68 19.69
N THR A 284 8.04 0.30 18.99
CA THR A 284 7.99 0.33 17.53
C THR A 284 9.36 0.69 16.97
N ASN A 285 9.93 -0.18 16.14
CA ASN A 285 11.17 0.10 15.44
C ASN A 285 10.95 1.19 14.37
N LEU A 286 11.70 2.28 14.44
CA LEU A 286 11.65 3.37 13.46
C LEU A 286 12.86 3.27 12.52
N ILE A 287 12.59 3.14 11.22
CA ILE A 287 13.62 3.09 10.18
C ILE A 287 13.35 4.22 9.18
N ASP A 288 14.38 4.97 8.84
CA ASP A 288 14.29 6.03 7.84
C ASP A 288 14.71 5.53 6.46
N ILE A 289 13.99 5.98 5.44
CA ILE A 289 14.36 5.83 4.04
C ILE A 289 14.27 7.19 3.35
N GLU A 290 15.32 7.56 2.62
CA GLU A 290 15.36 8.83 1.89
C GLU A 290 14.55 8.71 0.59
N SER A 291 13.24 8.93 0.68
CA SER A 291 12.29 8.86 -0.42
C SER A 291 11.11 9.77 -0.19
N SER A 292 10.39 10.10 -1.26
CA SER A 292 9.04 10.66 -1.21
C SER A 292 8.02 9.62 -0.73
N HIS A 293 6.72 9.96 -0.75
CA HIS A 293 5.64 9.11 -0.24
C HIS A 293 5.55 7.74 -0.91
N GLU A 294 5.73 7.68 -2.24
CA GLU A 294 5.54 6.47 -3.06
C GLU A 294 6.85 5.65 -3.17
N VAL A 295 7.40 5.28 -2.03
CA VAL A 295 8.70 4.59 -1.92
C VAL A 295 8.75 3.25 -2.67
N MET A 296 7.61 2.55 -2.82
CA MET A 296 7.52 1.28 -3.55
C MET A 296 7.82 1.44 -5.05
N PHE A 297 7.67 2.66 -5.58
CA PHE A 297 8.03 2.98 -6.97
C PHE A 297 9.41 3.63 -7.07
N ALA A 298 9.77 4.48 -6.10
CA ALA A 298 11.03 5.20 -6.11
C ALA A 298 12.22 4.30 -5.74
N LYS A 299 12.05 3.44 -4.72
CA LYS A 299 13.13 2.63 -4.14
C LYS A 299 12.69 1.19 -3.83
N PRO A 300 12.13 0.45 -4.81
CA PRO A 300 11.55 -0.88 -4.58
C PRO A 300 12.55 -1.88 -3.99
N ALA A 301 13.81 -1.87 -4.46
CA ALA A 301 14.83 -2.80 -3.98
C ALA A 301 15.26 -2.50 -2.53
N GLU A 302 15.40 -1.22 -2.18
CA GLU A 302 15.76 -0.82 -0.82
C GLU A 302 14.66 -1.16 0.16
N LEU A 303 13.41 -0.85 -0.19
CA LEU A 303 12.23 -1.23 0.60
C LEU A 303 12.11 -2.74 0.76
N ALA A 304 12.26 -3.53 -0.32
CA ALA A 304 12.21 -4.99 -0.25
C ALA A 304 13.30 -5.57 0.67
N ASN A 305 14.53 -5.04 0.61
CA ASN A 305 15.61 -5.48 1.49
C ASN A 305 15.35 -5.14 2.96
N MET A 306 14.77 -3.97 3.25
CA MET A 306 14.35 -3.62 4.61
C MET A 306 13.30 -4.60 5.12
N LEU A 307 12.27 -4.90 4.31
CA LEU A 307 11.23 -5.86 4.66
C LEU A 307 11.78 -7.26 4.88
N ALA A 308 12.65 -7.76 3.99
CA ALA A 308 13.30 -9.06 4.15
C ALA A 308 14.09 -9.18 5.47
N GLY A 309 14.70 -8.09 5.92
CA GLY A 309 15.40 -8.03 7.21
C GLY A 309 14.49 -8.14 8.45
N LEU A 310 13.16 -8.04 8.28
CA LEU A 310 12.17 -8.17 9.33
C LEU A 310 11.53 -9.58 9.41
N ALA A 311 11.84 -10.48 8.47
CA ALA A 311 11.24 -11.80 8.29
C ALA A 311 11.58 -12.82 9.41
#